data_49b61c11609256f735b37e3422d8c165
#
_entry.id   49b61c11609256f735b37e3422d8c165
#
_cell.length_a   1.000
_cell.length_b   1.000
_cell.length_c   1.000
_cell.angle_alpha   90.00
_cell.angle_beta   90.00
_cell.angle_gamma   90.00
#
_symmetry.space_group_name_H-M   'P 1'
#
loop_
_entity.id
_entity.type
_entity.pdbx_description
1 polymer ?
#
loop_
_entity_poly.entity_id
_entity_poly.type
_entity_poly.pdbx_seq_one_letter_code
_entity_poly.pdbx_strand_id
1 'polypeptide(L)'
;ITELAKLGQELVADYVLVGTINNLFLREQQRQMSTVDRTITTIAGNAAVSYRIIDVPTGQIKFSQTLNKNLNGKVKSITDPVQGALDTVSIVANDVGLKILETAYPFIVEKIEGENIVIGVGGDIIQVGQRYRLIQYGKKIVDSYTKESLGRKENIIGMVEITEVTPKMSYGKIINTNKENLESEFKPKSFIIRSLPESAQKKNLQKKADEKRKEIAEEFDEDW
;
A
#
# COMPACT_ATOMS: atom_id res chain seq x y z
N ILE A 1 -11.78 -17.56 17.54
CA ILE A 1 -12.46 -16.63 16.60
C ILE A 1 -13.79 -16.17 17.21
N THR A 2 -14.61 -17.08 17.71
CA THR A 2 -15.93 -16.77 18.28
C THR A 2 -15.87 -15.82 19.49
N GLU A 3 -14.88 -15.96 20.36
CA GLU A 3 -14.68 -15.08 21.53
C GLU A 3 -14.25 -13.67 21.10
N LEU A 4 -13.36 -13.56 20.09
CA LEU A 4 -12.93 -12.26 19.55
C LEU A 4 -14.08 -11.52 18.84
N ALA A 5 -14.94 -12.25 18.14
CA ALA A 5 -16.12 -11.66 17.53
C ALA A 5 -17.10 -11.16 18.60
N LYS A 6 -17.30 -11.91 19.70
CA LYS A 6 -18.11 -11.45 20.84
C LYS A 6 -17.56 -10.18 21.48
N LEU A 7 -16.26 -10.12 21.72
CA LEU A 7 -15.61 -8.91 22.23
C LEU A 7 -15.82 -7.72 21.30
N GLY A 8 -15.71 -7.92 19.99
CA GLY A 8 -15.99 -6.89 18.99
C GLY A 8 -17.45 -6.41 19.03
N GLN A 9 -18.40 -7.32 19.25
CA GLN A 9 -19.83 -6.97 19.40
C GLN A 9 -20.08 -6.12 20.65
N GLU A 10 -19.44 -6.44 21.77
CA GLU A 10 -19.51 -5.63 22.99
C GLU A 10 -18.94 -4.22 22.79
N LEU A 11 -17.92 -4.08 21.94
CA LEU A 11 -17.28 -2.80 21.59
C LEU A 11 -17.97 -2.07 20.41
N VAL A 12 -19.06 -2.64 19.86
CA VAL A 12 -19.76 -2.08 18.67
C VAL A 12 -18.79 -1.87 17.49
N ALA A 13 -17.88 -2.80 17.28
CA ALA A 13 -16.93 -2.76 16.18
C ALA A 13 -17.43 -3.55 14.97
N ASP A 14 -17.23 -3.04 13.76
CA ASP A 14 -17.54 -3.77 12.53
C ASP A 14 -16.49 -4.86 12.23
N TYR A 15 -15.23 -4.61 12.59
CA TYR A 15 -14.11 -5.50 12.36
C TYR A 15 -13.20 -5.61 13.57
N VAL A 16 -12.63 -6.79 13.78
CA VAL A 16 -11.54 -7.04 14.73
C VAL A 16 -10.28 -7.42 13.98
N LEU A 17 -9.18 -6.74 14.31
CA LEU A 17 -7.85 -7.07 13.83
C LEU A 17 -7.11 -7.91 14.86
N VAL A 18 -6.59 -9.05 14.44
CA VAL A 18 -5.73 -9.91 15.26
C VAL A 18 -4.39 -10.07 14.55
N GLY A 19 -3.30 -9.75 15.23
CA GLY A 19 -1.96 -9.84 14.67
C GLY A 19 -1.00 -10.59 15.58
N THR A 20 0.02 -11.17 14.96
CA THR A 20 1.15 -11.82 15.63
C THR A 20 2.43 -11.39 14.95
N ILE A 21 3.40 -10.91 15.73
CA ILE A 21 4.76 -10.64 15.25
C ILE A 21 5.49 -11.98 15.23
N ASN A 22 5.76 -12.52 14.04
CA ASN A 22 6.44 -13.81 13.87
C ASN A 22 7.96 -13.68 13.95
N ASN A 23 8.48 -12.55 13.46
CA ASN A 23 9.90 -12.25 13.46
C ASN A 23 10.11 -10.73 13.48
N LEU A 24 11.09 -10.31 14.26
CA LEU A 24 11.62 -8.94 14.24
C LEU A 24 13.13 -9.03 14.47
N PHE A 25 13.89 -8.60 13.48
CA PHE A 25 15.34 -8.63 13.52
C PHE A 25 15.91 -7.29 13.04
N LEU A 26 16.81 -6.71 13.83
CA LEU A 26 17.54 -5.49 13.50
C LEU A 26 19.01 -5.70 13.85
N ARG A 27 19.91 -5.26 12.97
CA ARG A 27 21.36 -5.24 13.23
C ARG A 27 22.04 -4.05 12.58
N GLU A 28 23.08 -3.54 13.17
CA GLU A 28 23.99 -2.61 12.51
C GLU A 28 24.81 -3.31 11.44
N GLN A 29 24.96 -2.64 10.31
CA GLN A 29 25.84 -3.05 9.23
C GLN A 29 26.77 -1.89 8.90
N GLN A 30 28.05 -2.08 9.10
CA GLN A 30 29.08 -1.13 8.74
C GLN A 30 29.62 -1.45 7.35
N ARG A 31 29.70 -0.44 6.51
CA ARG A 31 30.32 -0.54 5.19
C ARG A 31 31.42 0.52 5.06
N GLN A 32 32.63 0.08 4.87
CA GLN A 32 33.75 0.97 4.56
C GLN A 32 33.74 1.29 3.06
N MET A 33 33.82 2.57 2.71
CA MET A 33 33.94 2.99 1.32
C MET A 33 35.42 3.04 0.96
N SER A 34 35.81 2.25 -0.05
CA SER A 34 37.21 2.14 -0.49
C SER A 34 37.78 3.40 -1.15
N THR A 35 36.92 4.32 -1.58
CA THR A 35 37.32 5.57 -2.28
C THR A 35 37.47 6.77 -1.35
N VAL A 36 36.89 6.71 -0.17
CA VAL A 36 36.97 7.76 0.86
C VAL A 36 37.06 7.03 2.18
N ASP A 37 38.02 7.37 3.04
CA ASP A 37 38.18 6.72 4.36
C ASP A 37 37.01 7.08 5.30
N ARG A 38 35.82 6.62 4.90
CA ARG A 38 34.56 6.86 5.60
C ARG A 38 33.80 5.55 5.79
N THR A 39 33.50 5.24 7.03
CA THR A 39 32.61 4.15 7.40
C THR A 39 31.16 4.65 7.45
N ILE A 40 30.29 4.01 6.68
CA ILE A 40 28.85 4.26 6.73
C ILE A 40 28.23 3.15 7.56
N THR A 41 27.57 3.53 8.65
CA THR A 41 26.75 2.62 9.46
C THR A 41 25.31 2.68 8.96
N THR A 42 24.75 1.53 8.61
CA THR A 42 23.36 1.38 8.20
C THR A 42 22.68 0.31 9.06
N ILE A 43 21.37 0.41 9.20
CA ILE A 43 20.60 -0.61 9.90
C ILE A 43 20.01 -1.56 8.87
N ALA A 44 20.31 -2.84 9.02
CA ALA A 44 19.70 -3.92 8.28
C ALA A 44 18.70 -4.65 9.18
N GLY A 45 17.57 -5.04 8.63
CA GLY A 45 16.58 -5.79 9.39
C GLY A 45 15.39 -6.22 8.59
N ASN A 46 14.57 -7.06 9.21
CA ASN A 46 13.28 -7.44 8.69
C ASN A 46 12.25 -7.64 9.81
N ALA A 47 10.98 -7.47 9.46
CA ALA A 47 9.85 -7.80 10.30
C ALA A 47 8.89 -8.71 9.53
N ALA A 48 8.34 -9.71 10.20
CA ALA A 48 7.26 -10.56 9.69
C ALA A 48 6.08 -10.50 10.66
N VAL A 49 4.93 -10.06 10.15
CA VAL A 49 3.70 -9.93 10.94
C VAL A 49 2.57 -10.66 10.22
N SER A 50 1.97 -11.63 10.90
CA SER A 50 0.76 -12.28 10.43
C SER A 50 -0.45 -11.58 11.06
N TYR A 51 -1.47 -11.26 10.24
CA TYR A 51 -2.68 -10.63 10.75
C TYR A 51 -3.93 -11.14 10.03
N ARG A 52 -5.06 -11.02 10.72
CA ARG A 52 -6.38 -11.42 10.25
C ARG A 52 -7.39 -10.34 10.57
N ILE A 53 -8.30 -10.08 9.63
CA ILE A 53 -9.45 -9.22 9.82
C ILE A 53 -10.68 -10.12 9.96
N ILE A 54 -11.38 -9.99 11.07
CA ILE A 54 -12.58 -10.74 11.39
C ILE A 54 -13.77 -9.78 11.30
N ASP A 55 -14.75 -10.13 10.52
CA ASP A 55 -16.04 -9.46 10.46
C ASP A 55 -16.82 -9.80 11.72
N VAL A 56 -17.15 -8.80 12.52
CA VAL A 56 -17.78 -9.00 13.83
C VAL A 56 -19.20 -9.57 13.71
N PRO A 57 -20.08 -9.04 12.85
CA PRO A 57 -21.43 -9.54 12.69
C PRO A 57 -21.51 -11.03 12.29
N THR A 58 -20.58 -11.48 11.45
CA THR A 58 -20.62 -12.85 10.92
C THR A 58 -19.62 -13.81 11.59
N GLY A 59 -18.63 -13.28 12.31
CA GLY A 59 -17.52 -14.05 12.86
C GLY A 59 -16.55 -14.63 11.83
N GLN A 60 -16.69 -14.25 10.56
CA GLN A 60 -15.88 -14.77 9.45
C GLN A 60 -14.56 -14.03 9.30
N ILE A 61 -13.52 -14.76 8.91
CA ILE A 61 -12.26 -14.16 8.51
C ILE A 61 -12.44 -13.58 7.10
N LYS A 62 -12.45 -12.25 7.00
CA LYS A 62 -12.51 -11.54 5.70
C LYS A 62 -11.17 -11.52 5.01
N PHE A 63 -10.10 -11.50 5.79
CA PHE A 63 -8.75 -11.37 5.26
C PHE A 63 -7.72 -11.97 6.22
N SER A 64 -6.73 -12.67 5.67
CA SER A 64 -5.58 -13.20 6.43
C SER A 64 -4.34 -13.10 5.56
N GLN A 65 -3.29 -12.50 6.09
CA GLN A 65 -2.03 -12.31 5.38
C GLN A 65 -0.84 -12.30 6.34
N THR A 66 0.33 -12.69 5.83
CA THR A 66 1.62 -12.42 6.46
C THR A 66 2.34 -11.32 5.68
N LEU A 67 2.61 -10.21 6.35
CA LEU A 67 3.42 -9.13 5.84
C LEU A 67 4.89 -9.39 6.20
N ASN A 68 5.75 -9.42 5.18
CA ASN A 68 7.20 -9.46 5.35
C ASN A 68 7.77 -8.10 4.94
N LYS A 69 8.38 -7.37 5.86
CA LYS A 69 8.92 -6.03 5.62
C LYS A 69 10.43 -6.00 5.74
N ASN A 70 11.08 -5.57 4.68
CA ASN A 70 12.50 -5.23 4.72
C ASN A 70 12.66 -3.85 5.36
N LEU A 71 13.48 -3.76 6.41
CA LEU A 71 13.71 -2.56 7.21
C LEU A 71 15.07 -1.90 6.92
N ASN A 72 15.84 -2.43 5.95
CA ASN A 72 17.16 -1.93 5.61
C ASN A 72 17.11 -0.43 5.26
N GLY A 73 17.89 0.37 6.00
CA GLY A 73 17.98 1.82 5.83
C GLY A 73 16.70 2.61 6.17
N LYS A 74 15.67 1.95 6.72
CA LYS A 74 14.41 2.60 7.11
C LYS A 74 14.36 2.97 8.59
N VAL A 75 15.08 2.24 9.43
CA VAL A 75 15.26 2.55 10.85
C VAL A 75 16.48 3.45 11.00
N LYS A 76 16.33 4.56 11.72
CA LYS A 76 17.38 5.61 11.76
C LYS A 76 18.52 5.28 12.70
N SER A 77 18.25 4.60 13.80
CA SER A 77 19.25 4.24 14.80
C SER A 77 18.83 3.01 15.59
N ILE A 78 19.81 2.22 16.04
CA ILE A 78 19.65 1.20 17.09
C ILE A 78 20.51 1.49 18.34
N THR A 79 21.25 2.60 18.34
CA THR A 79 21.93 3.10 19.54
C THR A 79 20.94 3.46 20.65
N ASP A 80 19.73 3.86 20.28
CA ASP A 80 18.57 3.89 21.16
C ASP A 80 17.62 2.73 20.79
N PRO A 81 17.61 1.62 21.55
CA PRO A 81 16.76 0.47 21.26
C PRO A 81 15.26 0.79 21.28
N VAL A 82 14.84 1.75 22.11
CA VAL A 82 13.44 2.19 22.22
C VAL A 82 13.02 2.91 20.93
N GLN A 83 13.83 3.86 20.47
CA GLN A 83 13.55 4.59 19.24
C GLN A 83 13.58 3.66 18.02
N GLY A 84 14.54 2.73 17.94
CA GLY A 84 14.59 1.73 16.88
C GLY A 84 13.36 0.81 16.85
N ALA A 85 12.85 0.42 18.01
CA ALA A 85 11.62 -0.34 18.13
C ALA A 85 10.40 0.49 17.68
N LEU A 86 10.28 1.75 18.11
CA LEU A 86 9.20 2.65 17.72
C LEU A 86 9.18 2.90 16.22
N ASP A 87 10.32 3.18 15.59
CA ASP A 87 10.44 3.34 14.13
C ASP A 87 9.95 2.08 13.40
N THR A 88 10.35 0.91 13.88
CA THR A 88 9.95 -0.38 13.31
C THR A 88 8.45 -0.60 13.41
N VAL A 89 7.88 -0.39 14.60
CA VAL A 89 6.44 -0.53 14.84
C VAL A 89 5.67 0.43 13.94
N SER A 90 6.08 1.68 13.83
CA SER A 90 5.44 2.69 12.98
C SER A 90 5.44 2.29 11.50
N ILE A 91 6.58 1.80 10.97
CA ILE A 91 6.69 1.35 9.58
C ILE A 91 5.75 0.17 9.31
N VAL A 92 5.73 -0.82 10.21
CA VAL A 92 4.91 -2.02 10.06
C VAL A 92 3.42 -1.69 10.25
N ALA A 93 3.07 -0.88 11.24
CA ALA A 93 1.70 -0.47 11.51
C ALA A 93 1.09 0.30 10.35
N ASN A 94 1.84 1.22 9.73
CA ASN A 94 1.38 1.94 8.54
C ASN A 94 1.07 1.01 7.38
N ASP A 95 1.95 0.04 7.09
CA ASP A 95 1.71 -0.93 6.00
C ASP A 95 0.51 -1.83 6.28
N VAL A 96 0.37 -2.32 7.51
CA VAL A 96 -0.79 -3.12 7.94
C VAL A 96 -2.05 -2.29 7.86
N GLY A 97 -2.03 -1.05 8.37
CA GLY A 97 -3.15 -0.12 8.35
C GLY A 97 -3.65 0.16 6.94
N LEU A 98 -2.75 0.46 6.00
CA LEU A 98 -3.12 0.65 4.59
C LEU A 98 -3.76 -0.60 3.99
N LYS A 99 -3.23 -1.79 4.29
CA LYS A 99 -3.80 -3.06 3.80
C LYS A 99 -5.19 -3.33 4.36
N ILE A 100 -5.42 -2.99 5.62
CA ILE A 100 -6.74 -3.08 6.25
C ILE A 100 -7.72 -2.14 5.56
N LEU A 101 -7.33 -0.87 5.37
CA LEU A 101 -8.15 0.12 4.69
C LEU A 101 -8.51 -0.32 3.27
N GLU A 102 -7.52 -0.72 2.47
CA GLU A 102 -7.75 -1.20 1.10
C GLU A 102 -8.66 -2.44 1.04
N THR A 103 -8.69 -3.26 2.09
CA THR A 103 -9.49 -4.50 2.14
C THR A 103 -10.90 -4.25 2.62
N ALA A 104 -11.05 -3.53 3.73
CA ALA A 104 -12.35 -3.24 4.34
C ALA A 104 -13.06 -2.08 3.62
N TYR A 105 -12.30 -1.09 3.19
CA TYR A 105 -12.79 0.13 2.55
C TYR A 105 -11.99 0.42 1.27
N PRO A 106 -12.29 -0.29 0.15
CA PRO A 106 -11.59 -0.06 -1.11
C PRO A 106 -11.63 1.40 -1.53
N PHE A 107 -10.53 1.94 -2.03
CA PHE A 107 -10.45 3.33 -2.50
C PHE A 107 -11.25 3.48 -3.79
N ILE A 108 -12.46 4.02 -3.65
CA ILE A 108 -13.43 4.13 -4.74
C ILE A 108 -13.07 5.31 -5.63
N VAL A 109 -13.15 5.10 -6.95
CA VAL A 109 -13.14 6.17 -7.93
C VAL A 109 -14.54 6.76 -7.99
N GLU A 110 -14.68 8.04 -7.64
CA GLU A 110 -15.95 8.75 -7.58
C GLU A 110 -16.31 9.39 -8.92
N LYS A 111 -15.31 9.73 -9.75
CA LYS A 111 -15.49 10.35 -11.05
C LYS A 111 -14.33 10.03 -11.99
N ILE A 112 -14.63 9.94 -13.28
CA ILE A 112 -13.65 9.88 -14.38
C ILE A 112 -14.01 10.96 -15.38
N GLU A 113 -13.04 11.79 -15.78
CA GLU A 113 -13.16 12.84 -16.78
C GLU A 113 -11.95 12.76 -17.72
N GLY A 114 -12.12 12.09 -18.85
CA GLY A 114 -11.02 11.79 -19.76
C GLY A 114 -9.92 10.96 -19.05
N GLU A 115 -8.73 11.54 -18.91
CA GLU A 115 -7.61 10.90 -18.16
C GLU A 115 -7.60 11.25 -16.66
N ASN A 116 -8.43 12.17 -16.20
CA ASN A 116 -8.45 12.58 -14.80
C ASN A 116 -9.48 11.77 -14.01
N ILE A 117 -9.13 11.46 -12.76
CA ILE A 117 -10.01 10.75 -11.85
C ILE A 117 -10.07 11.45 -10.50
N VAL A 118 -11.23 11.32 -9.86
CA VAL A 118 -11.43 11.72 -8.46
C VAL A 118 -11.60 10.46 -7.62
N ILE A 119 -10.90 10.39 -6.51
CA ILE A 119 -10.86 9.23 -5.60
C ILE A 119 -11.40 9.68 -4.24
N GLY A 120 -12.32 8.91 -3.66
CA GLY A 120 -12.99 9.20 -2.40
C GLY A 120 -12.12 8.93 -1.15
N VAL A 121 -10.81 9.16 -1.25
CA VAL A 121 -9.86 9.07 -0.14
C VAL A 121 -8.85 10.20 -0.24
N GLY A 122 -8.48 10.78 0.90
CA GLY A 122 -7.52 11.89 0.99
C GLY A 122 -6.73 11.87 2.30
N GLY A 123 -6.22 13.02 2.71
CA GLY A 123 -5.43 13.17 3.91
C GLY A 123 -4.10 12.43 3.84
N ASP A 124 -3.66 11.85 4.96
CA ASP A 124 -2.37 11.16 5.07
C ASP A 124 -2.37 9.73 4.53
N ILE A 125 -3.53 9.22 4.05
CA ILE A 125 -3.69 7.85 3.57
C ILE A 125 -3.04 7.67 2.19
N ILE A 126 -3.09 8.71 1.37
CA ILE A 126 -2.61 8.72 -0.01
C ILE A 126 -1.69 9.93 -0.23
N GLN A 127 -0.67 9.82 -1.07
CA GLN A 127 0.31 10.88 -1.27
C GLN A 127 0.47 11.23 -2.75
N VAL A 128 0.76 12.49 -3.05
CA VAL A 128 1.07 12.97 -4.40
C VAL A 128 2.27 12.21 -4.98
N GLY A 129 2.19 11.84 -6.26
CA GLY A 129 3.20 11.06 -6.97
C GLY A 129 3.17 9.56 -6.72
N GLN A 130 2.31 9.07 -5.81
CA GLN A 130 2.09 7.63 -5.66
C GLN A 130 1.31 7.07 -6.85
N ARG A 131 1.64 5.81 -7.18
CA ARG A 131 0.99 5.07 -8.28
C ARG A 131 0.16 3.93 -7.75
N TYR A 132 -1.02 3.77 -8.34
CA TYR A 132 -2.00 2.75 -7.99
C TYR A 132 -2.43 2.00 -9.24
N ARG A 133 -2.87 0.74 -9.05
CA ARG A 133 -3.58 -0.01 -10.10
C ARG A 133 -5.01 0.53 -10.19
N LEU A 134 -5.46 0.83 -11.40
CA LEU A 134 -6.87 1.10 -11.68
C LEU A 134 -7.58 -0.22 -11.95
N ILE A 135 -8.62 -0.49 -11.20
CA ILE A 135 -9.35 -1.77 -11.22
C ILE A 135 -10.82 -1.50 -11.51
N GLN A 136 -11.35 -2.25 -12.44
CA GLN A 136 -12.78 -2.31 -12.70
C GLN A 136 -13.39 -3.57 -12.08
N TYR A 137 -14.42 -3.41 -11.27
CA TYR A 137 -15.17 -4.53 -10.74
C TYR A 137 -15.98 -5.23 -11.83
N GLY A 138 -15.77 -6.54 -11.92
CA GLY A 138 -16.57 -7.44 -12.73
C GLY A 138 -17.77 -8.02 -11.96
N LYS A 139 -18.21 -9.19 -12.42
CA LYS A 139 -19.33 -9.91 -11.80
C LYS A 139 -19.04 -10.31 -10.36
N LYS A 140 -20.10 -10.32 -9.54
CA LYS A 140 -20.06 -10.89 -8.19
C LYS A 140 -19.81 -12.39 -8.28
N ILE A 141 -18.88 -12.88 -7.45
CA ILE A 141 -18.56 -14.30 -7.33
C ILE A 141 -19.23 -14.81 -6.06
N VAL A 142 -19.91 -15.95 -6.16
CA VAL A 142 -20.63 -16.57 -5.06
C VAL A 142 -20.10 -18.00 -4.92
N ASP A 143 -19.86 -18.43 -3.70
CA ASP A 143 -19.47 -19.81 -3.40
C ASP A 143 -20.58 -20.78 -3.80
N SER A 144 -20.22 -21.84 -4.51
CA SER A 144 -21.20 -22.79 -5.03
C SER A 144 -21.87 -23.62 -3.95
N TYR A 145 -21.20 -23.82 -2.80
CA TYR A 145 -21.68 -24.64 -1.68
C TYR A 145 -22.36 -23.79 -0.63
N THR A 146 -21.68 -22.77 -0.11
CA THR A 146 -22.17 -21.94 1.00
C THR A 146 -23.11 -20.84 0.56
N LYS A 147 -23.16 -20.54 -0.76
CA LYS A 147 -23.89 -19.41 -1.35
C LYS A 147 -23.43 -18.03 -0.84
N GLU A 148 -22.34 -17.98 -0.12
CA GLU A 148 -21.75 -16.75 0.38
C GLU A 148 -21.06 -15.97 -0.72
N SER A 149 -20.96 -14.64 -0.54
CA SER A 149 -20.27 -13.78 -1.46
C SER A 149 -18.76 -13.91 -1.29
N LEU A 150 -18.06 -14.36 -2.33
CA LEU A 150 -16.59 -14.35 -2.40
C LEU A 150 -16.02 -13.01 -2.90
N GLY A 151 -16.89 -12.00 -3.08
CA GLY A 151 -16.50 -10.68 -3.59
C GLY A 151 -16.84 -10.50 -5.07
N ARG A 152 -16.10 -9.62 -5.75
CA ARG A 152 -16.23 -9.35 -7.18
C ARG A 152 -14.92 -9.64 -7.90
N LYS A 153 -15.01 -10.05 -9.15
CA LYS A 153 -13.84 -10.16 -10.00
C LYS A 153 -13.18 -8.78 -10.14
N GLU A 154 -11.90 -8.68 -9.86
CA GLU A 154 -11.10 -7.48 -10.05
C GLU A 154 -10.35 -7.55 -11.37
N ASN A 155 -10.68 -6.67 -12.32
CA ASN A 155 -10.00 -6.58 -13.59
C ASN A 155 -9.06 -5.37 -13.55
N ILE A 156 -7.75 -5.60 -13.61
CA ILE A 156 -6.78 -4.51 -13.69
C ILE A 156 -6.85 -3.94 -15.09
N ILE A 157 -7.20 -2.67 -15.21
CA ILE A 157 -7.42 -1.98 -16.49
C ILE A 157 -6.41 -0.87 -16.75
N GLY A 158 -5.59 -0.52 -15.77
CA GLY A 158 -4.62 0.54 -15.95
C GLY A 158 -3.88 0.90 -14.67
N MET A 159 -3.22 2.05 -14.75
CA MET A 159 -2.49 2.66 -13.64
C MET A 159 -2.86 4.14 -13.53
N VAL A 160 -2.83 4.64 -12.30
CA VAL A 160 -3.10 6.03 -11.94
C VAL A 160 -1.94 6.57 -11.13
N GLU A 161 -1.54 7.80 -11.40
CA GLU A 161 -0.62 8.57 -10.55
C GLU A 161 -1.42 9.68 -9.84
N ILE A 162 -1.23 9.82 -8.54
CA ILE A 162 -1.89 10.85 -7.74
C ILE A 162 -1.23 12.20 -8.01
N THR A 163 -2.03 13.18 -8.41
CA THR A 163 -1.58 14.53 -8.76
C THR A 163 -1.84 15.55 -7.67
N GLU A 164 -2.92 15.36 -6.88
CA GLU A 164 -3.31 16.27 -5.81
C GLU A 164 -4.01 15.50 -4.69
N VAL A 165 -3.84 15.95 -3.45
CA VAL A 165 -4.49 15.37 -2.27
C VAL A 165 -5.12 16.49 -1.45
N THR A 166 -6.40 16.33 -1.12
CA THR A 166 -7.16 17.17 -0.22
C THR A 166 -7.51 16.39 1.06
N PRO A 167 -8.06 17.00 2.10
CA PRO A 167 -8.38 16.26 3.33
C PRO A 167 -9.37 15.09 3.15
N LYS A 168 -10.25 15.15 2.15
CA LYS A 168 -11.33 14.15 1.97
C LYS A 168 -11.24 13.34 0.66
N MET A 169 -10.53 13.85 -0.33
CA MET A 169 -10.45 13.24 -1.66
C MET A 169 -9.07 13.46 -2.29
N SER A 170 -8.78 12.71 -3.32
CA SER A 170 -7.56 12.88 -4.11
C SER A 170 -7.90 12.93 -5.59
N TYR A 171 -7.02 13.60 -6.34
CA TYR A 171 -7.06 13.65 -7.79
C TYR A 171 -5.91 12.83 -8.34
N GLY A 172 -6.16 12.17 -9.46
CA GLY A 172 -5.15 11.38 -10.12
C GLY A 172 -5.28 11.46 -11.63
N LYS A 173 -4.18 11.12 -12.31
CA LYS A 173 -4.13 11.00 -13.75
C LYS A 173 -3.92 9.55 -14.15
N ILE A 174 -4.71 9.07 -15.10
CA ILE A 174 -4.52 7.74 -15.69
C ILE A 174 -3.28 7.82 -16.58
N ILE A 175 -2.22 7.10 -16.20
CA ILE A 175 -0.92 7.11 -16.90
C ILE A 175 -0.76 5.93 -17.86
N ASN A 176 -1.59 4.92 -17.71
CA ASN A 176 -1.66 3.77 -18.60
C ASN A 176 -3.03 3.10 -18.46
N THR A 177 -3.63 2.70 -19.57
CA THR A 177 -4.87 1.93 -19.60
C THR A 177 -4.94 1.05 -20.85
N ASN A 178 -5.57 -0.10 -20.73
CA ASN A 178 -5.89 -1.00 -21.83
C ASN A 178 -7.31 -0.82 -22.34
N LYS A 179 -7.99 0.24 -21.91
CA LYS A 179 -9.36 0.57 -22.33
C LYS A 179 -9.44 1.96 -22.93
N GLU A 180 -10.24 2.05 -23.97
CA GLU A 180 -10.66 3.31 -24.57
C GLU A 180 -11.92 3.82 -23.86
N ASN A 181 -12.29 4.97 -23.72
CA ASN A 181 -13.58 5.49 -23.22
C ASN A 181 -14.00 5.01 -21.81
N LEU A 182 -13.10 5.07 -20.83
CA LEU A 182 -13.41 4.71 -19.44
C LEU A 182 -14.57 5.51 -18.85
N GLU A 183 -14.74 6.75 -19.29
CA GLU A 183 -15.79 7.65 -18.84
C GLU A 183 -17.19 7.10 -19.19
N SER A 184 -17.36 6.53 -20.37
CA SER A 184 -18.64 5.94 -20.80
C SER A 184 -18.97 4.63 -20.05
N GLU A 185 -17.98 3.91 -19.58
CA GLU A 185 -18.15 2.69 -18.77
C GLU A 185 -18.30 2.98 -17.29
N PHE A 186 -18.08 4.22 -16.86
CA PHE A 186 -18.10 4.60 -15.46
C PHE A 186 -19.51 4.43 -14.86
N LYS A 187 -19.55 3.71 -13.74
CA LYS A 187 -20.72 3.60 -12.87
C LYS A 187 -20.26 3.78 -11.43
N PRO A 188 -21.05 4.41 -10.57
CA PRO A 188 -20.71 4.55 -9.16
C PRO A 188 -20.29 3.22 -8.53
N LYS A 189 -19.19 3.22 -7.79
CA LYS A 189 -18.61 2.04 -7.11
C LYS A 189 -18.17 0.90 -8.03
N SER A 190 -18.02 1.14 -9.34
CA SER A 190 -17.54 0.12 -10.29
C SER A 190 -16.03 0.15 -10.49
N PHE A 191 -15.38 1.25 -10.11
CA PHE A 191 -13.93 1.42 -10.22
C PHE A 191 -13.33 1.70 -8.85
N ILE A 192 -12.19 1.09 -8.60
CA ILE A 192 -11.38 1.30 -7.40
C ILE A 192 -9.92 1.45 -7.78
N ILE A 193 -9.13 1.95 -6.85
CA ILE A 193 -7.68 1.87 -6.94
C ILE A 193 -7.13 0.99 -5.81
N ARG A 194 -5.99 0.32 -6.09
CA ARG A 194 -5.23 -0.47 -5.12
C ARG A 194 -3.74 -0.20 -5.24
N SER A 195 -3.04 -0.26 -4.13
CA SER A 195 -1.58 -0.13 -4.10
C SER A 195 -0.90 -1.16 -5.01
N LEU A 196 0.24 -0.78 -5.56
CA LEU A 196 1.10 -1.69 -6.31
C LEU A 196 1.71 -2.73 -5.38
N PRO A 197 1.92 -3.97 -5.83
CA PRO A 197 2.74 -4.94 -5.11
C PRO A 197 4.14 -4.38 -4.82
N GLU A 198 4.74 -4.75 -3.70
CA GLU A 198 6.07 -4.25 -3.30
C GLU A 198 7.15 -4.43 -4.39
N SER A 199 7.10 -5.54 -5.12
CA SER A 199 8.00 -5.80 -6.24
C SER A 199 7.90 -4.76 -7.37
N ALA A 200 6.68 -4.29 -7.66
CA ALA A 200 6.41 -3.28 -8.67
C ALA A 200 6.75 -1.86 -8.16
N GLN A 201 6.54 -1.58 -6.88
CA GLN A 201 6.95 -0.31 -6.26
C GLN A 201 8.46 -0.13 -6.32
N LYS A 202 9.26 -1.16 -5.99
CA LYS A 202 10.72 -1.12 -6.08
C LYS A 202 11.21 -0.85 -7.50
N LYS A 203 10.64 -1.50 -8.52
CA LYS A 203 10.97 -1.25 -9.92
C LYS A 203 10.68 0.18 -10.35
N ASN A 204 9.54 0.74 -9.92
CA ASN A 204 9.17 2.11 -10.25
C ASN A 204 10.10 3.14 -9.58
N LEU A 205 10.48 2.92 -8.32
CA LEU A 205 11.43 3.79 -7.62
C LEU A 205 12.82 3.75 -8.26
N GLN A 206 13.25 2.57 -8.68
CA GLN A 206 14.55 2.40 -9.34
C GLN A 206 14.55 3.08 -10.70
N LYS A 207 13.49 2.94 -11.50
CA LYS A 207 13.33 3.61 -12.79
C LYS A 207 13.32 5.14 -12.65
N LYS A 208 12.57 5.71 -11.70
CA LYS A 208 12.58 7.15 -11.40
C LYS A 208 13.97 7.64 -10.95
N ALA A 209 14.71 6.84 -10.18
CA ALA A 209 16.07 7.20 -9.76
C ALA A 209 17.06 7.18 -10.93
N ASP A 210 16.93 6.23 -11.85
CA ASP A 210 17.76 6.12 -13.03
C ASP A 210 17.43 7.21 -14.06
N GLU A 211 16.15 7.56 -14.24
CA GLU A 211 15.71 8.70 -15.07
C GLU A 211 16.28 10.01 -14.53
N LYS A 212 16.16 10.27 -13.24
CA LYS A 212 16.71 11.47 -12.60
C LYS A 212 18.24 11.55 -12.67
N ARG A 213 18.93 10.41 -12.64
CA ARG A 213 20.39 10.37 -12.84
C ARG A 213 20.79 10.70 -14.28
N LYS A 214 19.99 10.30 -15.27
CA LYS A 214 20.21 10.64 -16.67
C LYS A 214 19.98 12.12 -16.93
N GLU A 215 18.89 12.69 -16.41
CA GLU A 215 18.60 14.12 -16.50
C GLU A 215 19.74 14.97 -15.92
N ILE A 216 20.23 14.59 -14.73
CA ILE A 216 21.37 15.28 -14.10
C ILE A 216 22.65 15.13 -14.94
N ALA A 217 22.90 13.97 -15.54
CA ALA A 217 24.08 13.76 -16.40
C ALA A 217 24.01 14.57 -17.70
N GLU A 218 22.83 14.67 -18.30
CA GLU A 218 22.59 15.47 -19.50
C GLU A 218 22.74 16.99 -19.22
N GLU A 219 22.25 17.49 -18.07
CA GLU A 219 22.47 18.87 -17.62
C GLU A 219 23.98 19.21 -17.45
N PHE A 220 24.78 18.26 -16.97
CA PHE A 220 26.22 18.46 -16.77
C PHE A 220 27.03 18.40 -18.10
N ASP A 221 26.53 17.73 -19.14
CA ASP A 221 27.19 17.64 -20.45
C ASP A 221 26.86 18.85 -21.36
N GLU A 222 25.77 19.60 -21.09
CA GLU A 222 25.44 20.83 -21.87
C GLU A 222 26.18 22.09 -21.39
N ASP A 223 26.82 22.06 -20.22
CA ASP A 223 27.56 23.21 -19.64
C ASP A 223 29.05 23.19 -19.96
N TRP A 224 29.50 22.37 -20.93
CA TRP A 224 30.88 22.32 -21.48
C TRP A 224 30.84 22.55 -23.01
#